data_1ccc58d86fe9e8a7ef7835925b92945c
#
_entry.id   1ccc58d86fe9e8a7ef7835925b92945c
#
_cell.length_a   1.000
_cell.length_b   1.000
_cell.length_c   1.000
_cell.angle_alpha   90.00
_cell.angle_beta   90.00
_cell.angle_gamma   90.00
#
_symmetry.space_group_name_H-M   'P 1'
#
loop_
_entity.id
_entity.type
_entity.pdbx_description
1 polymer ?
#
loop_
_entity_poly.entity_id
_entity_poly.type
_entity_poly.pdbx_seq_one_letter_code
_entity_poly.pdbx_strand_id
1 'polypeptide(L)'
;MKFNDSFNIIKGENLFLKILYRDEGDNEEIPYYYYAIYLNHLKNPIGKISIRIGHNYHSYFNGNIGYEIDKDFQGNHYASQACQLVIPVAKYHNMDYLILTCDKSNIASSKTIEKLGARLIEIVMPPKDYVFYFEGIEAHKIYRLDI
;
A
#
# COMPACT_ATOMS: atom_id res chain seq x y z
N MET A 1 -2.77 -6.94 17.87
CA MET A 1 -1.97 -5.72 17.65
C MET A 1 -2.78 -4.52 18.13
N LYS A 2 -2.14 -3.47 18.59
CA LYS A 2 -2.81 -2.25 19.04
C LYS A 2 -2.51 -1.09 18.10
N PHE A 3 -3.55 -0.50 17.52
CA PHE A 3 -3.43 0.69 16.68
C PHE A 3 -2.94 1.90 17.49
N ASN A 4 -2.25 2.81 16.81
CA ASN A 4 -1.71 4.01 17.42
C ASN A 4 -2.40 5.25 16.86
N ASP A 5 -3.10 6.01 17.72
CA ASP A 5 -3.84 7.20 17.33
C ASP A 5 -2.97 8.32 16.77
N SER A 6 -1.65 8.33 17.07
CA SER A 6 -0.75 9.31 16.51
C SER A 6 -0.62 9.22 14.99
N PHE A 7 -1.03 8.10 14.40
CA PHE A 7 -1.06 7.91 12.95
C PHE A 7 -2.41 8.24 12.30
N ASN A 8 -3.32 8.89 13.03
CA ASN A 8 -4.61 9.29 12.44
C ASN A 8 -4.45 10.37 11.37
N ILE A 9 -3.45 11.23 11.51
CA ILE A 9 -3.06 12.22 10.50
C ILE A 9 -1.55 12.09 10.32
N ILE A 10 -1.10 11.93 9.08
CA ILE A 10 0.33 11.85 8.74
C ILE A 10 0.62 12.96 7.74
N LYS A 11 1.42 13.95 8.16
CA LYS A 11 1.73 15.12 7.35
C LYS A 11 2.99 14.90 6.54
N GLY A 12 2.94 15.29 5.27
CA GLY A 12 4.08 15.33 4.37
C GLY A 12 4.29 16.72 3.80
N GLU A 13 5.31 16.86 2.96
CA GLU A 13 5.67 18.15 2.38
C GLU A 13 4.58 18.68 1.43
N ASN A 14 4.04 17.83 0.56
CA ASN A 14 3.06 18.22 -0.46
C ASN A 14 1.65 17.70 -0.18
N LEU A 15 1.54 16.66 0.61
CA LEU A 15 0.28 16.00 0.89
C LEU A 15 0.25 15.47 2.31
N PHE A 16 -0.95 15.13 2.78
CA PHE A 16 -1.13 14.49 4.08
C PHE A 16 -2.15 13.36 3.97
N LEU A 17 -2.08 12.45 4.92
CA LEU A 17 -2.99 11.32 5.02
C LEU A 17 -3.90 11.53 6.22
N LYS A 18 -5.19 11.26 6.03
CA LYS A 18 -6.18 11.31 7.10
C LYS A 18 -6.87 9.97 7.22
N ILE A 19 -6.88 9.42 8.42
CA ILE A 19 -7.46 8.10 8.66
C ILE A 19 -8.94 8.07 8.28
N LEU A 20 -9.34 7.05 7.54
CA LEU A 20 -10.73 6.74 7.24
C LEU A 20 -11.24 5.70 8.22
N TYR A 21 -10.52 4.62 8.38
CA TYR A 21 -10.82 3.58 9.37
C TYR A 21 -9.61 2.69 9.56
N ARG A 22 -9.70 1.85 10.60
CA ARG A 22 -8.74 0.79 10.92
C ARG A 22 -9.49 -0.52 10.94
N ASP A 23 -8.82 -1.60 10.59
CA ASP A 23 -9.40 -2.93 10.58
C ASP A 23 -8.46 -3.89 11.27
N GLU A 24 -8.97 -4.69 12.20
CA GLU A 24 -8.16 -5.65 12.94
C GLU A 24 -7.84 -6.90 12.12
N GLY A 25 -8.42 -7.01 10.93
CA GLY A 25 -8.26 -8.18 10.08
C GLY A 25 -9.11 -9.35 10.56
N ASP A 26 -8.90 -10.49 9.93
CA ASP A 26 -9.58 -11.73 10.25
C ASP A 26 -8.65 -12.93 9.97
N ASN A 27 -9.21 -14.11 9.68
CA ASN A 27 -8.41 -15.30 9.39
C ASN A 27 -7.63 -15.21 8.06
N GLU A 28 -8.02 -14.30 7.17
CA GLU A 28 -7.44 -14.17 5.83
C GLU A 28 -6.70 -12.84 5.64
N GLU A 29 -7.21 -11.76 6.21
CA GLU A 29 -6.62 -10.44 6.08
C GLU A 29 -5.96 -9.99 7.38
N ILE A 30 -4.72 -9.53 7.28
CA ILE A 30 -3.98 -8.94 8.40
C ILE A 30 -4.52 -7.55 8.73
N PRO A 31 -4.23 -7.01 9.93
CA PRO A 31 -4.69 -5.67 10.31
C PRO A 31 -4.16 -4.58 9.39
N TYR A 32 -4.94 -3.50 9.22
CA TYR A 32 -4.50 -2.39 8.39
C TYR A 32 -5.09 -1.05 8.83
N TYR A 33 -4.37 0.03 8.43
CA TYR A 33 -4.83 1.41 8.49
C TYR A 33 -5.23 1.82 7.08
N TYR A 34 -6.33 2.55 6.95
CA TYR A 34 -6.85 3.00 5.65
C TYR A 34 -7.03 4.50 5.65
N TYR A 35 -6.39 5.19 4.71
CA TYR A 35 -6.30 6.64 4.67
C TYR A 35 -6.87 7.23 3.39
N ALA A 36 -7.43 8.44 3.52
CA ALA A 36 -7.63 9.33 2.38
C ALA A 36 -6.36 10.16 2.18
N ILE A 37 -6.01 10.43 0.92
CA ILE A 37 -4.86 11.25 0.53
C ILE A 37 -5.37 12.63 0.15
N TYR A 38 -4.79 13.68 0.77
CA TYR A 38 -5.12 15.07 0.49
C TYR A 38 -3.88 15.84 0.05
N LEU A 39 -3.99 16.68 -0.97
CA LEU A 39 -2.98 17.72 -1.20
C LEU A 39 -3.14 18.80 -0.15
N ASN A 40 -2.01 19.39 0.31
CA ASN A 40 -2.02 20.35 1.41
C ASN A 40 -2.91 21.59 1.17
N HIS A 41 -3.17 21.93 -0.09
CA HIS A 41 -3.92 23.13 -0.47
C HIS A 41 -5.34 22.84 -0.98
N LEU A 42 -5.76 21.58 -1.03
CA LEU A 42 -7.08 21.19 -1.52
C LEU A 42 -7.95 20.65 -0.40
N LYS A 43 -9.26 20.86 -0.52
CA LYS A 43 -10.26 20.39 0.46
C LYS A 43 -10.66 18.93 0.25
N ASN A 44 -10.72 18.49 -1.02
CA ASN A 44 -11.19 17.15 -1.36
C ASN A 44 -10.02 16.18 -1.49
N PRO A 45 -10.21 14.91 -1.10
CA PRO A 45 -9.16 13.92 -1.26
C PRO A 45 -8.88 13.63 -2.74
N ILE A 46 -7.65 13.23 -3.02
CA ILE A 46 -7.20 12.88 -4.37
C ILE A 46 -6.98 11.38 -4.55
N GLY A 47 -7.16 10.60 -3.50
CA GLY A 47 -6.95 9.16 -3.55
C GLY A 47 -7.01 8.53 -2.17
N LYS A 48 -6.61 7.28 -2.10
CA LYS A 48 -6.62 6.47 -0.89
C LYS A 48 -5.38 5.61 -0.81
N ILE A 49 -4.99 5.25 0.41
CA ILE A 49 -3.85 4.37 0.65
C ILE A 49 -4.08 3.56 1.92
N SER A 50 -3.68 2.30 1.90
CA SER A 50 -3.67 1.45 3.08
C SER A 50 -2.29 0.93 3.37
N ILE A 51 -2.01 0.69 4.65
CA ILE A 51 -0.83 -0.03 5.11
C ILE A 51 -1.28 -1.21 5.95
N ARG A 52 -0.94 -2.42 5.50
CA ARG A 52 -1.25 -3.68 6.16
C ARG A 52 -0.08 -4.07 7.03
N ILE A 53 -0.38 -4.42 8.29
CA ILE A 53 0.63 -4.67 9.31
C ILE A 53 0.79 -6.17 9.50
N GLY A 54 2.00 -6.64 9.24
CA GLY A 54 2.34 -8.06 9.32
C GLY A 54 2.43 -8.72 7.95
N HIS A 55 2.58 -10.04 7.96
CA HIS A 55 2.70 -10.84 6.74
C HIS A 55 1.92 -12.13 6.88
N ASN A 56 1.22 -12.53 5.84
CA ASN A 56 0.60 -13.84 5.74
C ASN A 56 0.58 -14.31 4.28
N TYR A 57 -0.04 -15.46 4.04
CA TYR A 57 -0.15 -16.04 2.70
C TYR A 57 -0.81 -15.07 1.71
N HIS A 58 -1.93 -14.46 2.10
CA HIS A 58 -2.69 -13.57 1.22
C HIS A 58 -1.99 -12.22 1.00
N SER A 59 -1.35 -11.67 2.03
CA SER A 59 -0.66 -10.39 1.91
C SER A 59 0.58 -10.48 1.01
N TYR A 60 1.13 -11.67 0.82
CA TYR A 60 2.22 -11.87 -0.13
C TYR A 60 1.80 -11.52 -1.56
N PHE A 61 0.57 -11.86 -1.95
CA PHE A 61 0.05 -11.56 -3.29
C PHE A 61 -0.63 -10.20 -3.37
N ASN A 62 -1.19 -9.70 -2.25
CA ASN A 62 -1.90 -8.43 -2.20
C ASN A 62 -0.98 -7.25 -1.84
N GLY A 63 0.14 -7.52 -1.18
CA GLY A 63 1.09 -6.52 -0.73
C GLY A 63 0.70 -5.85 0.58
N ASN A 64 1.67 -5.19 1.21
CA ASN A 64 1.43 -4.42 2.43
C ASN A 64 0.87 -3.03 2.17
N ILE A 65 1.08 -2.46 0.99
CA ILE A 65 0.55 -1.14 0.63
C ILE A 65 -0.38 -1.28 -0.57
N GLY A 66 -1.62 -0.80 -0.42
CA GLY A 66 -2.55 -0.62 -1.52
C GLY A 66 -2.85 0.85 -1.69
N TYR A 67 -2.85 1.36 -2.92
CA TYR A 67 -3.15 2.76 -3.17
C TYR A 67 -3.89 2.95 -4.49
N GLU A 68 -4.62 4.06 -4.56
CA GLU A 68 -5.21 4.56 -5.80
C GLU A 68 -5.17 6.08 -5.78
N ILE A 69 -4.87 6.67 -6.92
CA ILE A 69 -4.88 8.13 -7.12
C ILE A 69 -5.94 8.43 -8.18
N ASP A 70 -6.78 9.42 -7.91
CA ASP A 70 -7.81 9.85 -8.85
C ASP A 70 -7.16 10.27 -10.17
N LYS A 71 -7.84 9.98 -11.26
CA LYS A 71 -7.29 10.12 -12.61
C LYS A 71 -6.67 11.50 -12.88
N ASP A 72 -7.32 12.58 -12.44
CA ASP A 72 -6.85 13.95 -12.69
C ASP A 72 -5.58 14.30 -11.93
N PHE A 73 -5.15 13.47 -10.99
CA PHE A 73 -3.98 13.72 -10.14
C PHE A 73 -2.84 12.73 -10.39
N GLN A 74 -3.02 11.81 -11.33
CA GLN A 74 -1.98 10.85 -11.70
C GLN A 74 -0.83 11.52 -12.46
N GLY A 75 0.35 10.89 -12.42
CA GLY A 75 1.53 11.40 -13.12
C GLY A 75 2.32 12.47 -12.37
N ASN A 76 2.03 12.72 -11.09
CA ASN A 76 2.67 13.75 -10.26
C ASN A 76 3.48 13.19 -9.10
N HIS A 77 3.75 11.89 -9.09
CA HIS A 77 4.47 11.18 -8.03
C HIS A 77 3.78 11.20 -6.65
N TYR A 78 2.49 11.50 -6.59
CA TYR A 78 1.75 11.51 -5.32
C TYR A 78 1.66 10.11 -4.69
N ALA A 79 1.54 9.07 -5.50
CA ALA A 79 1.50 7.70 -4.99
C ALA A 79 2.78 7.35 -4.23
N SER A 80 3.96 7.65 -4.77
CA SER A 80 5.23 7.36 -4.09
C SER A 80 5.40 8.19 -2.83
N GLN A 81 4.95 9.44 -2.83
CA GLN A 81 4.97 10.28 -1.63
C GLN A 81 4.07 9.72 -0.53
N ALA A 82 2.86 9.29 -0.89
CA ALA A 82 1.93 8.67 0.06
C ALA A 82 2.50 7.36 0.63
N CYS A 83 3.11 6.53 -0.21
CA CYS A 83 3.77 5.30 0.23
C CYS A 83 4.86 5.59 1.27
N GLN A 84 5.67 6.62 1.04
CA GLN A 84 6.71 7.01 2.00
C GLN A 84 6.14 7.42 3.35
N LEU A 85 4.95 8.03 3.38
CA LEU A 85 4.31 8.48 4.62
C LEU A 85 3.79 7.33 5.47
N VAL A 86 3.45 6.17 4.89
CA VAL A 86 2.96 5.02 5.67
C VAL A 86 4.08 4.10 6.14
N ILE A 87 5.30 4.23 5.64
CA ILE A 87 6.44 3.42 6.08
C ILE A 87 6.67 3.55 7.60
N PRO A 88 6.67 4.75 8.19
CA PRO A 88 6.82 4.87 9.65
C PRO A 88 5.78 4.12 10.46
N VAL A 89 4.56 3.95 9.94
CA VAL A 89 3.51 3.16 10.60
C VAL A 89 3.96 1.69 10.70
N ALA A 90 4.45 1.14 9.60
CA ALA A 90 4.97 -0.22 9.57
C ALA A 90 6.15 -0.40 10.54
N LYS A 91 7.08 0.55 10.56
CA LYS A 91 8.23 0.52 11.47
C LYS A 91 7.79 0.55 12.93
N TYR A 92 6.81 1.36 13.27
CA TYR A 92 6.26 1.41 14.62
C TYR A 92 5.76 0.04 15.09
N HIS A 93 5.16 -0.72 14.18
CA HIS A 93 4.65 -2.07 14.46
C HIS A 93 5.71 -3.17 14.24
N ASN A 94 6.99 -2.79 14.30
CA ASN A 94 8.14 -3.72 14.25
C ASN A 94 8.31 -4.49 12.94
N MET A 95 7.81 -3.93 11.84
CA MET A 95 8.08 -4.50 10.52
C MET A 95 9.46 -4.04 10.04
N ASP A 96 10.24 -4.93 9.46
CA ASP A 96 11.55 -4.65 8.90
C ASP A 96 11.60 -4.75 7.38
N TYR A 97 10.50 -5.21 6.78
CA TYR A 97 10.33 -5.18 5.33
C TYR A 97 8.86 -5.11 4.96
N LEU A 98 8.60 -4.69 3.73
CA LEU A 98 7.27 -4.66 3.13
C LEU A 98 7.29 -5.46 1.83
N ILE A 99 6.17 -6.12 1.55
CA ILE A 99 5.89 -6.70 0.25
C ILE A 99 5.01 -5.72 -0.52
N LEU A 100 5.41 -5.38 -1.73
CA LEU A 100 4.67 -4.48 -2.62
C LEU A 100 4.39 -5.22 -3.90
N THR A 101 3.15 -5.16 -4.38
CA THR A 101 2.75 -5.93 -5.55
C THR A 101 2.01 -5.09 -6.57
N CYS A 102 2.05 -5.51 -7.81
CA CYS A 102 1.23 -4.94 -8.86
C CYS A 102 0.99 -5.99 -9.94
N ASP A 103 -0.04 -5.77 -10.75
CA ASP A 103 -0.27 -6.58 -11.94
C ASP A 103 0.92 -6.45 -12.89
N LYS A 104 1.27 -7.55 -13.55
CA LYS A 104 2.41 -7.59 -14.48
C LYS A 104 2.33 -6.48 -15.54
N SER A 105 1.15 -6.17 -16.03
CA SER A 105 0.94 -5.15 -17.07
C SER A 105 0.88 -3.71 -16.52
N ASN A 106 0.83 -3.52 -15.22
CA ASN A 106 0.69 -2.19 -14.62
C ASN A 106 2.05 -1.50 -14.50
N ILE A 107 2.47 -0.86 -15.58
CA ILE A 107 3.77 -0.18 -15.68
C ILE A 107 3.87 0.99 -14.69
N ALA A 108 2.81 1.77 -14.54
CA ALA A 108 2.81 2.93 -13.64
C ALA A 108 3.06 2.51 -12.19
N SER A 109 2.36 1.46 -11.72
CA SER A 109 2.55 0.94 -10.36
C SER A 109 3.94 0.33 -10.18
N SER A 110 4.43 -0.41 -11.17
CA SER A 110 5.77 -0.97 -11.16
C SER A 110 6.83 0.12 -10.97
N LYS A 111 6.72 1.21 -11.72
CA LYS A 111 7.64 2.36 -11.60
C LYS A 111 7.56 3.04 -10.23
N THR A 112 6.35 3.19 -9.67
CA THR A 112 6.17 3.74 -8.33
C THR A 112 6.87 2.87 -7.28
N ILE A 113 6.70 1.56 -7.35
CA ILE A 113 7.31 0.61 -6.41
C ILE A 113 8.83 0.64 -6.54
N GLU A 114 9.36 0.63 -7.77
CA GLU A 114 10.80 0.67 -8.01
C GLU A 114 11.42 1.99 -7.53
N LYS A 115 10.69 3.09 -7.66
CA LYS A 115 11.14 4.40 -7.16
C LYS A 115 11.30 4.43 -5.64
N LEU A 116 10.55 3.62 -4.91
CA LEU A 116 10.70 3.48 -3.45
C LEU A 116 11.97 2.72 -3.06
N GLY A 117 12.65 2.09 -4.01
CA GLY A 117 13.84 1.28 -3.75
C GLY A 117 13.55 -0.20 -3.55
N ALA A 118 12.35 -0.64 -3.83
CA ALA A 118 12.00 -2.06 -3.74
C ALA A 118 12.64 -2.86 -4.86
N ARG A 119 12.98 -4.12 -4.56
CA ARG A 119 13.53 -5.04 -5.55
C ARG A 119 12.53 -6.12 -5.93
N LEU A 120 12.50 -6.48 -7.21
CA LEU A 120 11.65 -7.55 -7.71
C LEU A 120 12.13 -8.90 -7.18
N ILE A 121 11.23 -9.67 -6.54
CA ILE A 121 11.50 -11.02 -6.05
C ILE A 121 11.11 -12.03 -7.11
N GLU A 122 9.87 -11.95 -7.62
CA GLU A 122 9.36 -12.88 -8.62
C GLU A 122 8.17 -12.29 -9.34
N ILE A 123 7.82 -12.93 -10.45
CA ILE A 123 6.56 -12.70 -11.16
C ILE A 123 5.82 -14.04 -11.08
N VAL A 124 4.64 -14.03 -10.48
CA VAL A 124 3.91 -15.25 -10.15
C VAL A 124 2.42 -15.08 -10.34
N MET A 125 1.76 -16.14 -10.79
CA MET A 125 0.31 -16.19 -10.86
C MET A 125 -0.24 -16.44 -9.46
N PRO A 126 -1.11 -15.54 -8.92
CA PRO A 126 -1.75 -15.82 -7.64
C PRO A 126 -2.51 -17.13 -7.67
N PRO A 127 -2.44 -17.95 -6.60
CA PRO A 127 -3.15 -19.23 -6.56
C PRO A 127 -4.65 -19.02 -6.39
N LYS A 128 -5.42 -20.07 -6.76
CA LYS A 128 -6.89 -20.00 -6.72
C LYS A 128 -7.47 -19.83 -5.31
N ASP A 129 -6.73 -20.22 -4.29
CA ASP A 129 -7.15 -20.06 -2.90
C ASP A 129 -6.75 -18.71 -2.28
N TYR A 130 -6.08 -17.84 -3.06
CA TYR A 130 -5.83 -16.48 -2.65
C TYR A 130 -7.17 -15.75 -2.49
N VAL A 131 -7.37 -15.04 -1.35
CA VAL A 131 -8.67 -14.46 -0.97
C VAL A 131 -9.24 -13.50 -2.02
N PHE A 132 -8.39 -12.80 -2.76
CA PHE A 132 -8.81 -11.87 -3.82
C PHE A 132 -8.67 -12.44 -5.23
N TYR A 133 -8.52 -13.76 -5.35
CA TYR A 133 -8.44 -14.40 -6.67
C TYR A 133 -9.75 -14.22 -7.44
N PHE A 134 -9.65 -14.01 -8.74
CA PHE A 134 -10.77 -14.02 -9.66
C PHE A 134 -10.31 -14.58 -11.02
N GLU A 135 -11.23 -15.14 -11.79
CA GLU A 135 -10.93 -15.64 -13.13
C GLU A 135 -10.48 -14.50 -14.03
N GLY A 136 -9.33 -14.67 -14.70
CA GLY A 136 -8.72 -13.63 -15.51
C GLY A 136 -7.71 -12.75 -14.77
N ILE A 137 -7.44 -13.02 -13.48
CA ILE A 137 -6.39 -12.32 -12.75
C ILE A 137 -5.05 -12.45 -13.46
N GLU A 138 -4.30 -11.37 -13.55
CA GLU A 138 -2.96 -11.38 -14.13
C GLU A 138 -1.92 -11.95 -13.17
N ALA A 139 -0.79 -12.35 -13.73
CA ALA A 139 0.41 -12.59 -12.92
C ALA A 139 0.77 -11.30 -12.18
N HIS A 140 1.26 -11.44 -10.95
CA HIS A 140 1.69 -10.34 -10.10
C HIS A 140 3.20 -10.26 -10.05
N LYS A 141 3.71 -9.02 -10.08
CA LYS A 141 5.09 -8.72 -9.70
C LYS A 141 5.14 -8.56 -8.19
N ILE A 142 6.00 -9.33 -7.55
CA ILE A 142 6.20 -9.28 -6.11
C ILE A 142 7.53 -8.60 -5.82
N TYR A 143 7.48 -7.51 -5.08
CA TYR A 143 8.67 -6.73 -4.69
C TYR A 143 8.85 -6.79 -3.18
N ARG A 144 10.10 -6.66 -2.74
CA ARG A 144 10.43 -6.50 -1.34
C ARG A 144 11.13 -5.16 -1.12
N LEU A 145 10.67 -4.42 -0.12
CA LEU A 145 11.28 -3.17 0.34
C LEU A 145 11.72 -3.35 1.79
N ASP A 146 13.02 -3.31 2.02
CA ASP A 146 13.57 -3.30 3.39
C ASP A 146 13.41 -1.89 3.99
N ILE A 147 12.98 -1.83 5.23
CA ILE A 147 12.66 -0.55 5.87
C ILE A 147 13.34 -0.36 7.22
#